data_ae365ce178d65e2346a26c0fd8ed9639
#
_entry.id   ae365ce178d65e2346a26c0fd8ed9639
#
_cell.length_a   1.000
_cell.length_b   1.000
_cell.length_c   1.000
_cell.angle_alpha   90.00
_cell.angle_beta   90.00
_cell.angle_gamma   90.00
#
_symmetry.space_group_name_H-M   'P 1'
#
loop_
_entity.id
_entity.type
_entity.pdbx_description
1 polymer ?
#
loop_
_entity_poly.entity_id
_entity_poly.type
_entity_poly.pdbx_seq_one_letter_code
_entity_poly.pdbx_strand_id
1 'polypeptide(L)'
;MNEARQNNNTDKKTAVESFVETIKTVFYALLIAGVIRTLFFQPFWIPSGSMKDTLLIGDFLFVNKMAYGYSYASCPKIQIPQVGINLDADDFCGFIADKKTRIFGGEPERGDVVVFRHPVNGTDYIKRLIGMPGDKVQMIDGVLHINGMAVILEQVDDFVETYEAQGSQQNRPRCVSGAVGSGGDCI
;
A
#
# COMPACT_ATOMS: atom_id res chain seq x y z
N MET A 1 -43.89 46.39 -9.82
CA MET A 1 -44.07 44.92 -9.83
C MET A 1 -43.09 44.19 -10.75
N ASN A 2 -42.38 44.85 -11.66
CA ASN A 2 -41.41 44.24 -12.58
C ASN A 2 -39.97 44.10 -11.99
N GLU A 3 -39.51 44.98 -11.09
CA GLU A 3 -38.18 44.96 -10.53
C GLU A 3 -37.94 43.76 -9.57
N ALA A 4 -38.91 43.40 -8.75
CA ALA A 4 -38.82 42.27 -7.83
C ALA A 4 -38.75 40.91 -8.57
N ARG A 5 -39.28 40.82 -9.78
CA ARG A 5 -39.23 39.60 -10.62
C ARG A 5 -37.90 39.45 -11.35
N GLN A 6 -37.25 40.57 -11.65
CA GLN A 6 -35.94 40.62 -12.29
C GLN A 6 -34.82 40.23 -11.30
N ASN A 7 -34.92 40.70 -10.06
CA ASN A 7 -33.95 40.39 -9.01
C ASN A 7 -33.92 38.87 -8.65
N ASN A 8 -35.11 38.26 -8.51
CA ASN A 8 -35.24 36.84 -8.23
C ASN A 8 -34.68 35.91 -9.33
N ASN A 9 -34.67 36.36 -10.59
CA ASN A 9 -34.08 35.59 -11.68
C ASN A 9 -32.55 35.70 -11.77
N THR A 10 -32.00 36.85 -11.38
CA THR A 10 -30.56 37.07 -11.33
C THR A 10 -29.92 36.25 -10.19
N ASP A 11 -30.55 36.27 -9.01
CA ASP A 11 -30.05 35.49 -7.84
C ASP A 11 -30.13 33.98 -8.06
N LYS A 12 -31.16 33.50 -8.75
CA LYS A 12 -31.27 32.08 -9.13
C LYS A 12 -30.22 31.67 -10.17
N LYS A 13 -29.94 32.51 -11.16
CA LYS A 13 -28.87 32.24 -12.14
C LYS A 13 -27.49 32.19 -11.45
N THR A 14 -27.18 33.14 -10.57
CA THR A 14 -25.92 33.19 -9.82
C THR A 14 -25.75 31.96 -8.92
N ALA A 15 -26.83 31.52 -8.24
CA ALA A 15 -26.81 30.33 -7.41
C ALA A 15 -26.55 29.05 -8.21
N VAL A 16 -27.18 28.90 -9.38
CA VAL A 16 -26.97 27.75 -10.27
C VAL A 16 -25.55 27.76 -10.85
N GLU A 17 -25.05 28.89 -11.28
CA GLU A 17 -23.69 29.03 -11.79
C GLU A 17 -22.65 28.68 -10.72
N SER A 18 -22.81 29.21 -9.49
CA SER A 18 -21.94 28.87 -8.35
C SER A 18 -22.00 27.37 -8.01
N PHE A 19 -23.16 26.76 -8.06
CA PHE A 19 -23.32 25.31 -7.85
C PHE A 19 -22.60 24.48 -8.91
N VAL A 20 -22.73 24.87 -10.19
CA VAL A 20 -22.03 24.21 -11.30
C VAL A 20 -20.53 24.35 -11.19
N GLU A 21 -20.01 25.52 -10.79
CA GLU A 21 -18.59 25.74 -10.55
C GLU A 21 -18.07 24.87 -9.40
N THR A 22 -18.83 24.76 -8.32
CA THR A 22 -18.47 23.89 -7.20
C THR A 22 -18.40 22.44 -7.64
N ILE A 23 -19.37 21.96 -8.41
CA ILE A 23 -19.36 20.58 -8.93
C ILE A 23 -18.14 20.35 -9.83
N LYS A 24 -17.83 21.27 -10.73
CA LYS A 24 -16.63 21.18 -11.58
C LYS A 24 -15.35 21.11 -10.75
N THR A 25 -15.24 21.95 -9.75
CA THR A 25 -14.06 21.95 -8.85
C THR A 25 -13.91 20.63 -8.12
N VAL A 26 -14.98 20.10 -7.55
CA VAL A 26 -14.97 18.79 -6.88
C VAL A 26 -14.63 17.68 -7.89
N PHE A 27 -15.19 17.71 -9.08
CA PHE A 27 -14.92 16.74 -10.13
C PHE A 27 -13.42 16.73 -10.52
N TYR A 28 -12.82 17.91 -10.78
CA TYR A 28 -11.40 18.00 -11.10
C TYR A 28 -10.52 17.59 -9.93
N ALA A 29 -10.87 17.96 -8.70
CA ALA A 29 -10.14 17.54 -7.52
C ALA A 29 -10.12 16.01 -7.37
N LEU A 30 -11.28 15.36 -7.51
CA LEU A 30 -11.40 13.90 -7.47
C LEU A 30 -10.66 13.22 -8.64
N LEU A 31 -10.69 13.81 -9.83
CA LEU A 31 -9.98 13.31 -11.00
C LEU A 31 -8.47 13.36 -10.75
N ILE A 32 -7.94 14.49 -10.31
CA ILE A 32 -6.50 14.65 -10.02
C ILE A 32 -6.08 13.70 -8.89
N ALA A 33 -6.83 13.65 -7.81
CA ALA A 33 -6.56 12.74 -6.71
C ALA A 33 -6.60 11.26 -7.15
N GLY A 34 -7.55 10.90 -7.99
CA GLY A 34 -7.67 9.56 -8.59
C GLY A 34 -6.46 9.20 -9.44
N VAL A 35 -6.00 10.12 -10.28
CA VAL A 35 -4.81 9.94 -11.12
C VAL A 35 -3.57 9.74 -10.26
N ILE A 36 -3.35 10.61 -9.26
CA ILE A 36 -2.19 10.52 -8.37
C ILE A 36 -2.20 9.19 -7.61
N ARG A 37 -3.33 8.82 -7.02
CA ARG A 37 -3.48 7.55 -6.29
C ARG A 37 -3.25 6.34 -7.19
N THR A 38 -3.73 6.39 -8.42
CA THR A 38 -3.65 5.25 -9.34
C THR A 38 -2.24 5.05 -9.89
N LEU A 39 -1.57 6.16 -10.26
CA LEU A 39 -0.28 6.09 -10.95
C LEU A 39 0.92 6.15 -10.01
N PHE A 40 0.86 6.89 -8.91
CA PHE A 40 2.05 7.16 -8.11
C PHE A 40 2.06 6.45 -6.77
N PHE A 41 0.97 6.53 -6.01
CA PHE A 41 0.95 6.09 -4.63
C PHE A 41 -0.25 5.20 -4.33
N GLN A 42 0.00 4.15 -3.58
CA GLN A 42 -1.06 3.28 -3.09
C GLN A 42 -0.98 3.20 -1.56
N PRO A 43 -2.06 3.58 -0.85
CA PRO A 43 -2.11 3.41 0.60
C PRO A 43 -2.27 1.93 0.94
N PHE A 44 -1.50 1.49 1.94
CA PHE A 44 -1.59 0.17 2.55
C PHE A 44 -1.65 0.30 4.06
N TRP A 45 -2.24 -0.67 4.72
CA TRP A 45 -2.18 -0.85 6.15
C TRP A 45 -1.54 -2.19 6.46
N ILE A 46 -0.84 -2.28 7.60
CA ILE A 46 -0.08 -3.46 7.98
C ILE A 46 -0.94 -4.38 8.85
N PRO A 47 -1.39 -5.53 8.33
CA PRO A 47 -2.24 -6.46 9.09
C PRO A 47 -1.45 -7.47 9.91
N SER A 48 -0.13 -7.61 9.71
CA SER A 48 0.67 -8.68 10.30
C SER A 48 2.04 -8.20 10.78
N GLY A 49 2.56 -8.84 11.82
CA GLY A 49 3.84 -8.49 12.44
C GLY A 49 5.09 -9.05 11.77
N SER A 50 5.01 -9.51 10.51
CA SER A 50 6.16 -10.12 9.83
C SER A 50 7.27 -9.14 9.43
N MET A 51 7.03 -7.85 9.64
CA MET A 51 7.96 -6.74 9.40
C MET A 51 8.17 -5.90 10.68
N LYS A 52 7.88 -6.47 11.88
CA LYS A 52 8.13 -5.82 13.16
C LYS A 52 9.58 -5.34 13.24
N ASP A 53 9.84 -4.35 14.04
CA ASP A 53 10.97 -3.42 14.10
C ASP A 53 10.98 -2.37 12.99
N THR A 54 10.51 -2.69 11.79
CA THR A 54 10.45 -1.73 10.69
C THR A 54 9.03 -1.17 10.52
N LEU A 55 8.04 -2.05 10.62
CA LEU A 55 6.62 -1.71 10.44
C LEU A 55 5.80 -2.41 11.52
N LEU A 56 4.93 -1.66 12.18
CA LEU A 56 4.06 -2.17 13.22
C LEU A 56 2.69 -2.57 12.66
N ILE A 57 2.01 -3.46 13.37
CA ILE A 57 0.64 -3.83 13.03
C ILE A 57 -0.28 -2.62 13.23
N GLY A 58 -1.03 -2.27 12.19
CA GLY A 58 -1.92 -1.10 12.19
C GLY A 58 -1.31 0.14 11.54
N ASP A 59 -0.03 0.14 11.20
CA ASP A 59 0.58 1.23 10.48
C ASP A 59 -0.05 1.45 9.11
N PHE A 60 -0.18 2.72 8.73
CA PHE A 60 -0.55 3.14 7.39
C PHE A 60 0.67 3.66 6.66
N LEU A 61 0.86 3.20 5.45
CA LEU A 61 1.97 3.61 4.61
C LEU A 61 1.53 3.85 3.17
N PHE A 62 2.34 4.61 2.44
CA PHE A 62 2.17 4.81 1.02
C PHE A 62 3.26 4.08 0.26
N VAL A 63 2.86 3.21 -0.65
CA VAL A 63 3.78 2.52 -1.55
C VAL A 63 3.97 3.36 -2.80
N ASN A 64 5.22 3.66 -3.11
CA ASN A 64 5.61 4.33 -4.35
C ASN A 64 5.63 3.30 -5.49
N LYS A 65 4.68 3.40 -6.41
CA LYS A 65 4.58 2.49 -7.55
C LYS A 65 5.68 2.70 -8.60
N MET A 66 6.29 3.90 -8.61
CA MET A 66 7.32 4.26 -9.59
C MET A 66 8.73 3.83 -9.16
N ALA A 67 8.93 3.40 -7.90
CA ALA A 67 10.25 3.07 -7.37
C ALA A 67 10.98 2.00 -8.21
N TYR A 68 10.24 0.96 -8.62
CA TYR A 68 10.77 -0.13 -9.45
C TYR A 68 10.09 -0.21 -10.82
N GLY A 69 9.51 0.90 -11.27
CA GLY A 69 8.79 0.99 -12.52
C GLY A 69 7.37 0.42 -12.48
N TYR A 70 6.63 0.80 -13.50
CA TYR A 70 5.24 0.43 -13.65
C TYR A 70 5.12 -0.93 -14.34
N SER A 71 4.46 -1.86 -13.70
CA SER A 71 4.21 -3.21 -14.23
C SER A 71 2.71 -3.49 -14.31
N TYR A 72 2.35 -4.59 -14.94
CA TYR A 72 0.97 -5.07 -14.94
C TYR A 72 0.36 -5.19 -13.52
N ALA A 73 1.17 -5.56 -12.51
CA ALA A 73 0.73 -5.61 -11.12
C ALA A 73 0.43 -4.24 -10.49
N SER A 74 0.97 -3.15 -11.07
CA SER A 74 0.71 -1.77 -10.64
C SER A 74 -0.62 -1.23 -11.15
N CYS A 75 -1.26 -1.91 -12.11
CA CYS A 75 -2.48 -1.47 -12.74
C CYS A 75 -3.68 -1.52 -11.78
N PRO A 76 -4.57 -0.53 -11.85
CA PRO A 76 -5.73 -0.48 -10.99
C PRO A 76 -6.69 -1.63 -11.29
N LYS A 77 -7.33 -2.14 -10.24
CA LYS A 77 -8.49 -3.02 -10.34
C LYS A 77 -9.66 -2.32 -9.68
N ILE A 78 -10.74 -2.12 -10.41
CA ILE A 78 -11.95 -1.48 -9.92
C ILE A 78 -13.06 -2.52 -9.91
N GLN A 79 -13.47 -2.92 -8.72
CA GLN A 79 -14.58 -3.85 -8.54
C GLN A 79 -15.67 -3.14 -7.74
N ILE A 80 -16.82 -2.90 -8.37
CA ILE A 80 -17.99 -2.32 -7.73
C ILE A 80 -19.13 -3.36 -7.82
N PRO A 81 -19.23 -4.25 -6.82
CA PRO A 81 -20.20 -5.36 -6.86
C PRO A 81 -21.65 -4.88 -6.96
N GLN A 82 -21.96 -3.71 -6.38
CA GLN A 82 -23.31 -3.16 -6.37
C GLN A 82 -23.84 -2.78 -7.76
N VAL A 83 -22.92 -2.48 -8.69
CA VAL A 83 -23.26 -2.05 -10.06
C VAL A 83 -22.83 -3.09 -11.10
N GLY A 84 -22.20 -4.19 -10.66
CA GLY A 84 -21.72 -5.25 -11.55
C GLY A 84 -20.50 -4.83 -12.40
N ILE A 85 -19.81 -3.75 -12.01
CA ILE A 85 -18.62 -3.28 -12.74
C ILE A 85 -17.39 -4.00 -12.19
N ASN A 86 -16.75 -4.79 -13.06
CA ASN A 86 -15.47 -5.44 -12.82
C ASN A 86 -14.51 -5.00 -13.91
N LEU A 87 -13.70 -3.99 -13.63
CA LEU A 87 -12.62 -3.55 -14.50
C LEU A 87 -11.30 -4.11 -13.94
N ASP A 88 -10.70 -5.00 -14.68
CA ASP A 88 -9.44 -5.63 -14.31
C ASP A 88 -8.22 -4.89 -14.88
N ALA A 89 -7.04 -5.33 -14.49
CA ALA A 89 -5.79 -4.78 -14.99
C ALA A 89 -5.65 -4.90 -16.53
N ASP A 90 -6.30 -5.88 -17.15
CA ASP A 90 -6.30 -6.07 -18.60
C ASP A 90 -7.03 -4.93 -19.32
N ASP A 91 -8.10 -4.37 -18.72
CA ASP A 91 -8.88 -3.28 -19.32
C ASP A 91 -8.09 -1.95 -19.34
N PHE A 92 -7.24 -1.72 -18.33
CA PHE A 92 -6.46 -0.48 -18.21
C PHE A 92 -5.05 -0.59 -18.83
N CYS A 93 -4.44 -1.74 -18.75
CA CYS A 93 -3.04 -1.97 -19.05
C CYS A 93 -2.82 -3.05 -20.10
N GLY A 94 -3.80 -3.33 -20.94
CA GLY A 94 -3.68 -4.29 -22.03
C GLY A 94 -2.55 -3.97 -23.03
N PHE A 95 -2.02 -2.73 -23.00
CA PHE A 95 -0.85 -2.32 -23.77
C PHE A 95 0.48 -2.85 -23.17
N ILE A 96 0.49 -3.28 -21.89
CA ILE A 96 1.65 -3.97 -21.29
C ILE A 96 1.50 -5.46 -21.61
N ALA A 97 1.90 -5.82 -22.82
CA ALA A 97 1.67 -7.15 -23.39
C ALA A 97 2.38 -8.27 -22.62
N ASP A 98 3.47 -7.97 -21.94
CA ASP A 98 4.20 -8.93 -21.13
C ASP A 98 4.07 -8.58 -19.64
N LYS A 99 3.49 -9.51 -18.86
CA LYS A 99 3.33 -9.39 -17.40
C LYS A 99 4.66 -9.23 -16.63
N LYS A 100 5.78 -9.51 -17.29
CA LYS A 100 7.14 -9.37 -16.73
C LYS A 100 7.79 -8.04 -17.08
N THR A 101 7.31 -7.34 -18.09
CA THR A 101 7.89 -6.07 -18.53
C THR A 101 7.56 -4.96 -17.56
N ARG A 102 8.55 -4.15 -17.23
CA ARG A 102 8.42 -2.94 -16.43
C ARG A 102 8.77 -1.71 -17.27
N ILE A 103 7.96 -0.67 -17.14
CA ILE A 103 8.17 0.63 -17.81
C ILE A 103 8.79 1.57 -16.77
N PHE A 104 9.87 2.26 -17.14
CA PHE A 104 10.65 3.14 -16.25
C PHE A 104 11.14 2.44 -14.97
N GLY A 105 11.60 1.18 -15.11
CA GLY A 105 12.00 0.37 -13.97
C GLY A 105 13.37 0.70 -13.41
N GLY A 106 13.47 0.83 -12.07
CA GLY A 106 14.70 0.66 -11.33
C GLY A 106 14.86 -0.79 -10.87
N GLU A 107 16.07 -1.21 -10.59
CA GLU A 107 16.32 -2.50 -9.96
C GLU A 107 16.27 -2.36 -8.44
N PRO A 108 15.62 -3.29 -7.74
CA PRO A 108 15.62 -3.27 -6.28
C PRO A 108 16.99 -3.67 -5.73
N GLU A 109 17.34 -3.10 -4.59
CA GLU A 109 18.58 -3.40 -3.87
C GLU A 109 18.33 -4.37 -2.71
N ARG A 110 19.39 -5.05 -2.26
CA ARG A 110 19.30 -5.89 -1.08
C ARG A 110 19.03 -5.05 0.17
N GLY A 111 18.05 -5.44 0.96
CA GLY A 111 17.58 -4.70 2.13
C GLY A 111 16.33 -3.88 1.89
N ASP A 112 15.96 -3.62 0.63
CA ASP A 112 14.75 -2.88 0.31
C ASP A 112 13.49 -3.53 0.87
N VAL A 113 12.56 -2.70 1.33
CA VAL A 113 11.22 -3.13 1.68
C VAL A 113 10.33 -3.04 0.44
N VAL A 114 9.94 -4.21 -0.06
CA VAL A 114 9.20 -4.34 -1.31
C VAL A 114 7.78 -4.83 -1.07
N VAL A 115 6.85 -4.28 -1.85
CA VAL A 115 5.48 -4.80 -1.95
C VAL A 115 5.37 -5.57 -3.26
N PHE A 116 4.89 -6.80 -3.17
CA PHE A 116 4.70 -7.65 -4.35
C PHE A 116 3.40 -8.44 -4.25
N ARG A 117 2.87 -8.79 -5.40
CA ARG A 117 1.67 -9.61 -5.49
C ARG A 117 2.02 -11.09 -5.40
N HIS A 118 1.42 -11.79 -4.45
CA HIS A 118 1.63 -13.23 -4.28
C HIS A 118 1.09 -13.98 -5.51
N PRO A 119 1.91 -14.87 -6.14
CA PRO A 119 1.57 -15.45 -7.43
C PRO A 119 0.38 -16.42 -7.40
N VAL A 120 0.08 -17.02 -6.25
CA VAL A 120 -0.98 -18.02 -6.12
C VAL A 120 -2.31 -17.39 -5.73
N ASN A 121 -2.33 -16.57 -4.67
CA ASN A 121 -3.57 -16.02 -4.11
C ASN A 121 -3.88 -14.58 -4.54
N GLY A 122 -2.95 -13.93 -5.25
CA GLY A 122 -3.12 -12.58 -5.77
C GLY A 122 -3.18 -11.47 -4.71
N THR A 123 -2.88 -11.77 -3.44
CA THR A 123 -2.83 -10.78 -2.37
C THR A 123 -1.48 -10.05 -2.36
N ASP A 124 -1.46 -8.83 -1.86
CA ASP A 124 -0.24 -8.05 -1.77
C ASP A 124 0.49 -8.37 -0.45
N TYR A 125 1.79 -8.63 -0.56
CA TYR A 125 2.69 -8.89 0.56
C TYR A 125 3.75 -7.82 0.64
N ILE A 126 4.15 -7.47 1.87
CA ILE A 126 5.28 -6.60 2.14
C ILE A 126 6.38 -7.41 2.81
N LYS A 127 7.59 -7.39 2.26
CA LYS A 127 8.76 -8.11 2.78
C LYS A 127 10.03 -7.35 2.48
N ARG A 128 11.08 -7.66 3.26
CA ARG A 128 12.44 -7.19 2.99
C ARG A 128 13.12 -8.12 1.98
N LEU A 129 13.74 -7.52 0.97
CA LEU A 129 14.48 -8.24 -0.06
C LEU A 129 15.84 -8.68 0.48
N ILE A 130 16.03 -9.97 0.61
CA ILE A 130 17.27 -10.55 1.14
C ILE A 130 18.14 -11.15 0.02
N GLY A 131 17.57 -11.96 -0.84
CA GLY A 131 18.27 -12.61 -1.95
C GLY A 131 18.10 -11.86 -3.26
N MET A 132 19.19 -11.65 -3.96
CA MET A 132 19.21 -11.13 -5.32
C MET A 132 19.24 -12.28 -6.34
N PRO A 133 18.91 -12.02 -7.62
CA PRO A 133 19.01 -13.07 -8.65
C PRO A 133 20.40 -13.72 -8.70
N GLY A 134 20.43 -15.05 -8.59
CA GLY A 134 21.66 -15.84 -8.55
C GLY A 134 22.23 -16.11 -7.16
N ASP A 135 21.70 -15.48 -6.11
CA ASP A 135 22.17 -15.75 -4.75
C ASP A 135 21.70 -17.11 -4.23
N LYS A 136 22.56 -17.71 -3.43
CA LYS A 136 22.23 -18.85 -2.57
C LYS A 136 21.99 -18.34 -1.16
N VAL A 137 20.77 -18.41 -0.68
CA VAL A 137 20.36 -17.98 0.66
C VAL A 137 20.14 -19.19 1.55
N GLN A 138 20.75 -19.22 2.71
CA GLN A 138 20.68 -20.33 3.66
C GLN A 138 20.65 -19.84 5.09
N MET A 139 19.90 -20.52 5.94
CA MET A 139 19.95 -20.32 7.40
C MET A 139 20.76 -21.48 8.00
N ILE A 140 21.79 -21.16 8.76
CA ILE A 140 22.62 -22.13 9.49
C ILE A 140 22.65 -21.68 10.95
N ASP A 141 22.14 -22.51 11.85
CA ASP A 141 22.11 -22.23 13.31
C ASP A 141 21.51 -20.85 13.65
N GLY A 142 20.48 -20.43 12.93
CA GLY A 142 19.83 -19.13 13.12
C GLY A 142 20.55 -17.93 12.48
N VAL A 143 21.70 -18.14 11.84
CA VAL A 143 22.46 -17.11 11.14
C VAL A 143 22.19 -17.18 9.64
N LEU A 144 21.87 -16.03 9.05
CA LEU A 144 21.68 -15.90 7.61
C LEU A 144 23.02 -15.96 6.88
N HIS A 145 23.10 -16.84 5.88
CA HIS A 145 24.24 -16.95 4.97
C HIS A 145 23.81 -16.61 3.55
N ILE A 146 24.60 -15.79 2.88
CA ILE A 146 24.41 -15.45 1.47
C ILE A 146 25.68 -15.83 0.72
N ASN A 147 25.54 -16.71 -0.28
CA ASN A 147 26.64 -17.24 -1.07
C ASN A 147 27.72 -17.92 -0.20
N GLY A 148 27.31 -18.56 0.90
CA GLY A 148 28.20 -19.25 1.83
C GLY A 148 28.87 -18.34 2.88
N MET A 149 28.66 -17.03 2.82
CA MET A 149 29.18 -16.11 3.82
C MET A 149 28.09 -15.75 4.83
N ALA A 150 28.43 -15.80 6.12
CA ALA A 150 27.53 -15.34 7.18
C ALA A 150 27.30 -13.84 7.06
N VAL A 151 26.06 -13.42 7.19
CA VAL A 151 25.72 -11.98 7.28
C VAL A 151 26.16 -11.49 8.66
N ILE A 152 26.87 -10.35 8.68
CA ILE A 152 27.27 -9.71 9.94
C ILE A 152 25.99 -9.22 10.63
N LEU A 153 25.78 -9.69 11.84
CA LEU A 153 24.65 -9.28 12.68
C LEU A 153 25.17 -8.28 13.71
N GLU A 154 24.49 -7.17 13.85
CA GLU A 154 24.68 -6.22 14.94
C GLU A 154 23.55 -6.43 15.95
N GLN A 155 23.90 -6.54 17.21
CA GLN A 155 22.90 -6.65 18.27
C GLN A 155 22.29 -5.28 18.50
N VAL A 156 20.98 -5.22 18.41
CA VAL A 156 20.16 -4.04 18.73
C VAL A 156 19.43 -4.29 20.06
N ASP A 157 18.85 -3.22 20.61
CA ASP A 157 18.02 -3.33 21.83
C ASP A 157 16.81 -4.23 21.61
N ASP A 158 16.30 -4.79 22.70
CA ASP A 158 15.11 -5.63 22.67
C ASP A 158 13.89 -4.86 22.17
N PHE A 159 13.12 -5.49 21.29
CA PHE A 159 11.86 -4.92 20.82
C PHE A 159 10.75 -5.17 21.85
N VAL A 160 10.24 -4.09 22.43
CA VAL A 160 9.21 -4.13 23.47
C VAL A 160 7.89 -3.65 22.91
N GLU A 161 6.84 -4.43 23.07
CA GLU A 161 5.48 -4.06 22.68
C GLU A 161 4.44 -4.44 23.75
N THR A 162 3.31 -3.74 23.76
CA THR A 162 2.21 -4.05 24.67
C THR A 162 1.59 -5.40 24.33
N TYR A 163 1.38 -6.25 25.34
CA TYR A 163 0.74 -7.56 25.17
C TYR A 163 -0.78 -7.45 25.04
N GLU A 164 -1.20 -6.87 23.92
CA GLU A 164 -2.61 -6.69 23.57
C GLU A 164 -2.94 -7.34 22.22
N ALA A 165 -4.22 -7.51 21.96
CA ALA A 165 -4.69 -7.99 20.67
C ALA A 165 -4.44 -6.95 19.59
N GLN A 166 -3.77 -7.33 18.51
CA GLN A 166 -3.34 -6.44 17.45
C GLN A 166 -3.96 -6.80 16.10
N GLY A 167 -4.23 -5.77 15.32
CA GLY A 167 -4.74 -5.89 13.96
C GLY A 167 -6.16 -6.44 13.87
N SER A 168 -6.61 -6.70 12.65
CA SER A 168 -7.97 -7.20 12.37
C SER A 168 -8.23 -8.61 12.86
N GLN A 169 -7.17 -9.41 12.99
CA GLN A 169 -7.26 -10.81 13.45
C GLN A 169 -7.17 -10.94 14.96
N GLN A 170 -6.99 -9.83 15.70
CA GLN A 170 -6.88 -9.79 17.16
C GLN A 170 -5.79 -10.75 17.70
N ASN A 171 -4.72 -10.98 16.93
CA ASN A 171 -3.62 -11.81 17.35
C ASN A 171 -2.78 -11.10 18.41
N ARG A 172 -2.38 -11.85 19.44
CA ARG A 172 -1.45 -11.34 20.46
C ARG A 172 -0.01 -11.54 20.03
N PRO A 173 0.92 -10.65 20.46
CA PRO A 173 2.34 -10.83 20.23
C PRO A 173 2.85 -12.18 20.76
N ARG A 174 3.86 -12.74 20.11
CA ARG A 174 4.60 -13.90 20.64
C ARG A 174 5.79 -13.36 21.41
N CYS A 175 5.71 -13.42 22.72
CA CYS A 175 6.77 -12.98 23.60
C CYS A 175 7.83 -14.07 23.80
N VAL A 176 9.09 -13.70 23.82
CA VAL A 176 10.20 -14.60 24.18
C VAL A 176 10.30 -14.68 25.69
N SER A 177 10.12 -13.59 26.39
CA SER A 177 10.11 -13.53 27.84
C SER A 177 9.05 -12.58 28.35
N GLY A 178 8.36 -12.97 29.40
CA GLY A 178 7.65 -12.04 30.27
C GLY A 178 6.31 -11.50 29.82
N ALA A 179 5.51 -12.21 29.01
CA ALA A 179 4.11 -11.82 28.85
C ALA A 179 3.36 -11.97 30.17
N VAL A 180 3.13 -10.87 30.85
CA VAL A 180 2.42 -10.83 32.14
C VAL A 180 1.02 -10.30 31.92
N GLY A 181 0.11 -11.15 31.50
CA GLY A 181 -1.30 -10.79 31.39
C GLY A 181 -1.66 -9.83 30.26
N SER A 182 -2.93 -9.42 30.16
CA SER A 182 -3.37 -8.37 29.24
C SER A 182 -2.97 -7.00 29.79
N GLY A 183 -2.26 -6.19 29.00
CA GLY A 183 -1.78 -4.87 29.40
C GLY A 183 -0.36 -4.82 29.96
N GLY A 184 0.37 -5.95 29.96
CA GLY A 184 1.81 -5.97 30.22
C GLY A 184 2.62 -5.83 28.91
N ASP A 185 3.91 -5.56 29.06
CA ASP A 185 4.83 -5.49 27.93
C ASP A 185 5.34 -6.88 27.51
N CYS A 186 5.61 -7.02 26.22
CA CYS A 186 6.09 -8.22 25.57
C CYS A 186 7.43 -7.95 24.95
N ILE A 187 8.46 -8.72 25.31
CA ILE A 187 9.82 -8.61 24.79
C ILE A 187 10.10 -9.79 23.85
#